data_c3d11bf884997f05a5b1b7da8765d1a2
#
_entry.id   c3d11bf884997f05a5b1b7da8765d1a2
#
_cell.length_a   1.000
_cell.length_b   1.000
_cell.length_c   1.000
_cell.angle_alpha   90.00
_cell.angle_beta   90.00
_cell.angle_gamma   90.00
#
_symmetry.space_group_name_H-M   'P 1'
#
loop_
_entity.id
_entity.type
_entity.pdbx_description
1 polymer ?
#
loop_
_entity_poly.entity_id
_entity_poly.type
_entity_poly.pdbx_seq_one_letter_code
_entity_poly.pdbx_strand_id
1 'polypeptide(L)'
;MAVEVVIGFIAQSLALITDTGHMLTDAAEIISAQINGITLLLLSAWFVYEGIHRLIDPPAVEGLYVVVTGAAGIAMNTAATWLLSKANRSSLNIEGAFQHLLNDLYAFIGTTIAGLIVWLTGWARADAIAALLVAALTLKAGWGLVRGSGRVFMEAAPTGVRPDEVGARTAALDHVVEVHDLHIWEVTSSFPGLSAHILVVPGADCHAVRLDAEQMLHDAYGIGHTTRQVDHAISEPVAPVDAHCADPHGPVHAGSARTSGA
;
A
#
# COMPACT_ATOMS: atom_id res chain seq x y z
N MET A 1 11.73 -7.88 17.71
CA MET A 1 12.73 -6.86 17.32
C MET A 1 13.81 -6.65 18.39
N ALA A 2 13.61 -5.90 19.52
CA ALA A 2 14.68 -5.66 20.49
C ALA A 2 15.28 -6.94 21.06
N VAL A 3 14.46 -7.94 21.36
CA VAL A 3 14.90 -9.26 21.84
C VAL A 3 15.69 -10.01 20.77
N GLU A 4 15.26 -9.95 19.51
CA GLU A 4 15.92 -10.60 18.37
C GLU A 4 17.28 -9.97 18.07
N VAL A 5 17.41 -8.63 18.16
CA VAL A 5 18.69 -7.93 18.07
C VAL A 5 19.66 -8.45 19.16
N VAL A 6 19.18 -8.49 20.40
CA VAL A 6 20.01 -8.97 21.54
C VAL A 6 20.42 -10.43 21.35
N ILE A 7 19.48 -11.29 20.95
CA ILE A 7 19.76 -12.71 20.68
C ILE A 7 20.70 -12.84 19.47
N GLY A 8 20.52 -12.06 18.40
CA GLY A 8 21.39 -12.05 17.23
C GLY A 8 22.83 -11.69 17.56
N PHE A 9 23.03 -10.68 18.41
CA PHE A 9 24.37 -10.32 18.94
C PHE A 9 24.95 -11.41 19.84
N ILE A 10 24.15 -11.97 20.75
CA ILE A 10 24.60 -13.05 21.66
C ILE A 10 24.93 -14.31 20.87
N ALA A 11 24.12 -14.67 19.89
CA ALA A 11 24.31 -15.85 19.04
C ALA A 11 25.34 -15.65 17.92
N GLN A 12 25.88 -14.43 17.76
CA GLN A 12 26.75 -14.04 16.63
C GLN A 12 26.15 -14.42 15.26
N SER A 13 24.83 -14.37 15.15
CA SER A 13 24.10 -14.72 13.92
C SER A 13 23.91 -13.49 13.05
N LEU A 14 24.71 -13.37 12.01
CA LEU A 14 24.58 -12.30 11.02
C LEU A 14 23.22 -12.34 10.32
N ALA A 15 22.68 -13.54 10.06
CA ALA A 15 21.37 -13.72 9.46
C ALA A 15 20.26 -13.10 10.32
N LEU A 16 20.27 -13.34 11.64
CA LEU A 16 19.27 -12.80 12.57
C LEU A 16 19.36 -11.27 12.70
N ILE A 17 20.58 -10.73 12.69
CA ILE A 17 20.82 -9.27 12.72
C ILE A 17 20.35 -8.62 11.43
N THR A 18 20.59 -9.27 10.28
CA THR A 18 20.17 -8.78 8.97
C THR A 18 18.65 -8.78 8.84
N ASP A 19 17.98 -9.87 9.26
CA ASP A 19 16.52 -10.00 9.24
C ASP A 19 15.86 -8.92 10.11
N THR A 20 16.35 -8.72 11.32
CA THR A 20 15.88 -7.65 12.21
C THR A 20 16.12 -6.25 11.58
N GLY A 21 17.25 -6.07 10.88
CA GLY A 21 17.53 -4.84 10.13
C GLY A 21 16.50 -4.55 9.05
N HIS A 22 16.10 -5.57 8.28
CA HIS A 22 15.05 -5.46 7.28
C HIS A 22 13.70 -5.09 7.90
N MET A 23 13.27 -5.82 8.93
CA MET A 23 12.01 -5.52 9.64
C MET A 23 11.98 -4.10 10.22
N LEU A 24 13.11 -3.61 10.72
CA LEU A 24 13.21 -2.24 11.24
C LEU A 24 13.09 -1.20 10.11
N THR A 25 13.73 -1.46 8.96
CA THR A 25 13.66 -0.59 7.78
C THR A 25 12.24 -0.50 7.26
N ASP A 26 11.55 -1.64 7.12
CA ASP A 26 10.17 -1.72 6.65
C ASP A 26 9.21 -0.97 7.57
N ALA A 27 9.34 -1.17 8.90
CA ALA A 27 8.53 -0.44 9.87
C ALA A 27 8.80 1.07 9.83
N ALA A 28 10.07 1.47 9.67
CA ALA A 28 10.44 2.88 9.57
C ALA A 28 9.90 3.51 8.27
N GLU A 29 9.85 2.77 7.15
CA GLU A 29 9.28 3.23 5.88
C GLU A 29 7.78 3.55 6.04
N ILE A 30 7.00 2.64 6.64
CA ILE A 30 5.55 2.83 6.84
C ILE A 30 5.27 4.00 7.78
N ILE A 31 6.01 4.11 8.90
CA ILE A 31 5.87 5.22 9.84
C ILE A 31 6.26 6.55 9.17
N SER A 32 7.35 6.57 8.40
CA SER A 32 7.78 7.75 7.65
C SER A 32 6.73 8.18 6.64
N ALA A 33 6.13 7.24 5.90
CA ALA A 33 5.06 7.51 4.95
C ALA A 33 3.83 8.11 5.64
N GLN A 34 3.46 7.59 6.81
CA GLN A 34 2.34 8.11 7.60
C GLN A 34 2.61 9.54 8.08
N ILE A 35 3.79 9.80 8.67
CA ILE A 35 4.18 11.13 9.16
C ILE A 35 4.24 12.13 8.00
N ASN A 36 4.87 11.74 6.88
CA ASN A 36 4.95 12.58 5.69
C ASN A 36 3.57 12.91 5.12
N GLY A 37 2.69 11.91 5.02
CA GLY A 37 1.32 12.08 4.58
C GLY A 37 0.54 13.07 5.47
N ILE A 38 0.61 12.93 6.80
CA ILE A 38 -0.03 13.86 7.74
C ILE A 38 0.55 15.28 7.59
N THR A 39 1.87 15.41 7.46
CA THR A 39 2.53 16.70 7.26
C THR A 39 2.04 17.38 5.98
N LEU A 40 1.96 16.63 4.86
CA LEU A 40 1.43 17.14 3.60
C LEU A 40 -0.03 17.57 3.71
N LEU A 41 -0.87 16.86 4.46
CA LEU A 41 -2.25 17.25 4.71
C LEU A 41 -2.35 18.55 5.49
N LEU A 42 -1.55 18.72 6.55
CA LEU A 42 -1.52 19.94 7.36
C LEU A 42 -1.03 21.13 6.54
N LEU A 43 0.04 20.96 5.76
CA LEU A 43 0.56 22.01 4.87
C LEU A 43 -0.45 22.35 3.79
N SER A 44 -1.13 21.37 3.20
CA SER A 44 -2.16 21.63 2.19
C SER A 44 -3.33 22.42 2.78
N ALA A 45 -3.77 22.08 3.98
CA ALA A 45 -4.82 22.82 4.67
C ALA A 45 -4.42 24.29 4.92
N TRP A 46 -3.16 24.52 5.32
CA TRP A 46 -2.60 25.85 5.46
C TRP A 46 -2.56 26.61 4.12
N PHE A 47 -2.09 25.97 3.06
CA PHE A 47 -2.03 26.59 1.73
C PHE A 47 -3.42 26.87 1.15
N VAL A 48 -4.41 26.04 1.43
CA VAL A 48 -5.81 26.31 1.05
C VAL A 48 -6.32 27.55 1.79
N TYR A 49 -6.10 27.63 3.11
CA TYR A 49 -6.49 28.80 3.89
C TYR A 49 -5.83 30.09 3.35
N GLU A 50 -4.52 30.06 3.18
CA GLU A 50 -3.75 31.22 2.68
C GLU A 50 -4.13 31.57 1.24
N GLY A 51 -4.32 30.58 0.37
CA GLY A 51 -4.74 30.79 -1.01
C GLY A 51 -6.12 31.43 -1.12
N ILE A 52 -7.08 31.01 -0.29
CA ILE A 52 -8.40 31.64 -0.23
C ILE A 52 -8.30 33.11 0.27
N HIS A 53 -7.50 33.34 1.32
CA HIS A 53 -7.28 34.66 1.86
C HIS A 53 -6.68 35.60 0.79
N ARG A 54 -5.68 35.14 0.03
CA ARG A 54 -5.04 35.90 -1.08
C ARG A 54 -5.94 36.08 -2.30
N LEU A 55 -6.97 35.28 -2.50
CA LEU A 55 -7.98 35.55 -3.51
C LEU A 55 -8.86 36.73 -3.14
N ILE A 56 -9.15 36.92 -1.85
CA ILE A 56 -9.98 37.99 -1.33
C ILE A 56 -9.16 39.30 -1.27
N ASP A 57 -8.01 39.23 -0.61
CA ASP A 57 -7.09 40.37 -0.43
C ASP A 57 -5.69 39.99 -0.97
N PRO A 58 -5.46 40.19 -2.29
CA PRO A 58 -4.24 39.75 -2.94
C PRO A 58 -3.05 40.68 -2.54
N PRO A 59 -1.96 40.09 -1.99
CA PRO A 59 -0.74 40.85 -1.71
C PRO A 59 -0.06 41.30 -3.02
N ALA A 60 0.84 42.26 -2.93
CA ALA A 60 1.72 42.59 -4.04
C ALA A 60 2.68 41.45 -4.32
N VAL A 61 2.53 40.80 -5.46
CA VAL A 61 3.38 39.68 -5.89
C VAL A 61 4.38 40.14 -6.93
N GLU A 62 5.66 39.91 -6.68
CA GLU A 62 6.75 40.18 -7.62
C GLU A 62 6.82 39.08 -8.67
N GLY A 63 6.00 39.15 -9.72
CA GLY A 63 5.82 38.11 -10.73
C GLY A 63 7.12 37.65 -11.39
N LEU A 64 8.11 38.56 -11.58
CA LEU A 64 9.40 38.23 -12.17
C LEU A 64 10.18 37.22 -11.31
N TYR A 65 10.20 37.37 -9.98
CA TYR A 65 10.86 36.42 -9.08
C TYR A 65 10.17 35.07 -9.10
N VAL A 66 8.84 35.02 -9.19
CA VAL A 66 8.07 33.77 -9.31
C VAL A 66 8.44 33.07 -10.63
N VAL A 67 8.54 33.79 -11.75
CA VAL A 67 8.95 33.19 -13.05
C VAL A 67 10.35 32.65 -12.99
N VAL A 68 11.31 33.40 -12.46
CA VAL A 68 12.72 32.95 -12.39
C VAL A 68 12.86 31.72 -11.50
N THR A 69 12.24 31.74 -10.33
CA THR A 69 12.27 30.60 -9.39
C THR A 69 11.55 29.37 -9.98
N GLY A 70 10.39 29.57 -10.59
CA GLY A 70 9.64 28.50 -11.25
C GLY A 70 10.40 27.89 -12.43
N ALA A 71 11.04 28.72 -13.28
CA ALA A 71 11.86 28.26 -14.40
C ALA A 71 13.08 27.44 -13.90
N ALA A 72 13.72 27.88 -12.82
CA ALA A 72 14.80 27.12 -12.19
C ALA A 72 14.30 25.75 -11.67
N GLY A 73 13.12 25.72 -11.02
CA GLY A 73 12.47 24.49 -10.58
C GLY A 73 12.14 23.56 -11.73
N ILE A 74 11.60 24.05 -12.85
CA ILE A 74 11.35 23.28 -14.07
C ILE A 74 12.66 22.66 -14.59
N ALA A 75 13.73 23.45 -14.69
CA ALA A 75 15.01 22.95 -15.18
C ALA A 75 15.59 21.84 -14.29
N MET A 76 15.56 22.02 -12.98
CA MET A 76 16.05 21.04 -12.02
C MET A 76 15.21 19.75 -12.04
N ASN A 77 13.88 19.85 -12.02
CA ASN A 77 13.00 18.69 -12.04
C ASN A 77 13.02 17.96 -13.38
N THR A 78 13.17 18.69 -14.51
CA THR A 78 13.36 18.07 -15.82
C THR A 78 14.66 17.28 -15.86
N ALA A 79 15.76 17.83 -15.36
CA ALA A 79 17.02 17.13 -15.28
C ALA A 79 16.95 15.89 -14.40
N ALA A 80 16.34 15.97 -13.21
CA ALA A 80 16.14 14.86 -12.29
C ALA A 80 15.26 13.77 -12.90
N THR A 81 14.13 14.15 -13.52
CA THR A 81 13.22 13.22 -14.21
C THR A 81 13.90 12.52 -15.36
N TRP A 82 14.70 13.25 -16.14
CA TRP A 82 15.47 12.68 -17.26
C TRP A 82 16.55 11.70 -16.78
N LEU A 83 17.26 12.01 -15.69
CA LEU A 83 18.24 11.08 -15.09
C LEU A 83 17.53 9.82 -14.58
N LEU A 84 16.42 9.98 -13.89
CA LEU A 84 15.66 8.86 -13.31
C LEU A 84 14.99 8.01 -14.41
N SER A 85 14.60 8.61 -15.55
CA SER A 85 14.04 7.88 -16.68
C SER A 85 15.00 6.86 -17.31
N LYS A 86 16.31 7.04 -17.10
CA LYS A 86 17.38 6.11 -17.56
C LYS A 86 17.63 4.98 -16.56
N ALA A 87 17.13 5.08 -15.33
CA ALA A 87 17.26 4.02 -14.33
C ALA A 87 16.33 2.86 -14.66
N ASN A 88 16.65 1.67 -14.13
CA ASN A 88 15.78 0.52 -14.28
C ASN A 88 14.50 0.71 -13.45
N ARG A 89 13.38 0.98 -14.13
CA ARG A 89 12.06 1.29 -13.51
C ARG A 89 11.26 0.06 -13.07
N SER A 90 11.86 -1.12 -13.08
CA SER A 90 11.23 -2.33 -12.55
C SER A 90 11.09 -2.30 -11.01
N SER A 91 11.80 -1.41 -10.33
CA SER A 91 11.65 -1.16 -8.90
C SER A 91 10.50 -0.19 -8.66
N LEU A 92 9.53 -0.57 -7.81
CA LEU A 92 8.40 0.27 -7.38
C LEU A 92 8.86 1.60 -6.76
N ASN A 93 10.00 1.58 -6.08
CA ASN A 93 10.56 2.77 -5.44
C ASN A 93 11.04 3.81 -6.48
N ILE A 94 11.67 3.35 -7.57
CA ILE A 94 12.11 4.21 -8.67
C ILE A 94 10.90 4.77 -9.44
N GLU A 95 9.89 3.96 -9.68
CA GLU A 95 8.65 4.41 -10.34
C GLU A 95 7.91 5.44 -9.46
N GLY A 96 7.82 5.22 -8.15
CA GLY A 96 7.23 6.17 -7.20
C GLY A 96 7.97 7.52 -7.19
N ALA A 97 9.31 7.49 -7.14
CA ALA A 97 10.13 8.71 -7.21
C ALA A 97 9.97 9.44 -8.55
N PHE A 98 9.86 8.72 -9.66
CA PHE A 98 9.61 9.30 -10.98
C PHE A 98 8.26 10.01 -11.06
N GLN A 99 7.19 9.39 -10.56
CA GLN A 99 5.85 9.98 -10.49
C GLN A 99 5.83 11.24 -9.61
N HIS A 100 6.57 11.24 -8.51
CA HIS A 100 6.69 12.40 -7.64
C HIS A 100 7.35 13.58 -8.37
N LEU A 101 8.50 13.34 -9.02
CA LEU A 101 9.20 14.37 -9.80
C LEU A 101 8.35 14.92 -10.96
N LEU A 102 7.54 14.10 -11.60
CA LEU A 102 6.59 14.56 -12.62
C LEU A 102 5.52 15.49 -12.03
N ASN A 103 4.96 15.14 -10.88
CA ASN A 103 3.98 15.99 -10.21
C ASN A 103 4.57 17.35 -9.82
N ASP A 104 5.81 17.35 -9.31
CA ASP A 104 6.53 18.59 -8.98
C ASP A 104 6.79 19.42 -10.22
N LEU A 105 7.17 18.80 -11.34
CA LEU A 105 7.35 19.47 -12.62
C LEU A 105 6.07 20.18 -13.09
N TYR A 106 4.91 19.51 -12.99
CA TYR A 106 3.63 20.13 -13.32
C TYR A 106 3.29 21.30 -12.39
N ALA A 107 3.60 21.17 -11.09
CA ALA A 107 3.41 22.26 -10.13
C ALA A 107 4.28 23.48 -10.48
N PHE A 108 5.56 23.29 -10.79
CA PHE A 108 6.45 24.36 -11.22
C PHE A 108 6.03 25.02 -12.54
N ILE A 109 5.54 24.24 -13.50
CA ILE A 109 4.98 24.79 -14.75
C ILE A 109 3.77 25.68 -14.44
N GLY A 110 2.83 25.22 -13.63
CA GLY A 110 1.66 25.99 -13.22
C GLY A 110 2.03 27.29 -12.51
N THR A 111 2.97 27.22 -11.56
CA THR A 111 3.47 28.38 -10.81
C THR A 111 4.18 29.38 -11.72
N THR A 112 4.99 28.90 -12.68
CA THR A 112 5.69 29.75 -13.65
C THR A 112 4.69 30.50 -14.55
N ILE A 113 3.65 29.80 -15.03
CA ILE A 113 2.58 30.42 -15.84
C ILE A 113 1.86 31.50 -15.01
N ALA A 114 1.52 31.21 -13.76
CA ALA A 114 0.89 32.20 -12.88
C ALA A 114 1.80 33.41 -12.64
N GLY A 115 3.08 33.18 -12.37
CA GLY A 115 4.07 34.26 -12.23
C GLY A 115 4.19 35.12 -13.49
N LEU A 116 4.14 34.51 -14.68
CA LEU A 116 4.15 35.24 -15.97
C LEU A 116 2.88 36.10 -16.14
N ILE A 117 1.72 35.56 -15.78
CA ILE A 117 0.47 36.31 -15.80
C ILE A 117 0.56 37.54 -14.85
N VAL A 118 1.04 37.33 -13.62
CA VAL A 118 1.23 38.44 -12.66
C VAL A 118 2.22 39.48 -13.21
N TRP A 119 3.34 39.04 -13.76
CA TRP A 119 4.36 39.94 -14.29
C TRP A 119 3.87 40.77 -15.47
N LEU A 120 3.10 40.18 -16.39
CA LEU A 120 2.63 40.86 -17.60
C LEU A 120 1.37 41.68 -17.36
N THR A 121 0.48 41.28 -16.46
CA THR A 121 -0.85 41.88 -16.30
C THR A 121 -1.06 42.60 -14.95
N GLY A 122 -0.18 42.36 -13.96
CA GLY A 122 -0.37 42.81 -12.59
C GLY A 122 -1.48 42.07 -11.83
N TRP A 123 -2.06 40.98 -12.40
CA TRP A 123 -3.18 40.26 -11.80
C TRP A 123 -2.70 39.28 -10.73
N ALA A 124 -2.46 39.79 -9.50
CA ALA A 124 -1.90 39.01 -8.38
C ALA A 124 -2.73 37.77 -7.98
N ARG A 125 -4.04 37.73 -8.29
CA ARG A 125 -4.88 36.53 -8.00
C ARG A 125 -4.46 35.28 -8.77
N ALA A 126 -3.73 35.41 -9.87
CA ALA A 126 -3.23 34.26 -10.62
C ALA A 126 -2.28 33.39 -9.77
N ASP A 127 -1.45 34.01 -8.93
CA ASP A 127 -0.58 33.30 -7.98
C ASP A 127 -1.38 32.50 -6.94
N ALA A 128 -2.41 33.13 -6.37
CA ALA A 128 -3.31 32.45 -5.41
C ALA A 128 -4.05 31.23 -6.03
N ILE A 129 -4.48 31.36 -7.30
CA ILE A 129 -5.12 30.24 -8.02
C ILE A 129 -4.12 29.10 -8.22
N ALA A 130 -2.90 29.39 -8.66
CA ALA A 130 -1.86 28.38 -8.82
C ALA A 130 -1.53 27.70 -7.48
N ALA A 131 -1.39 28.47 -6.40
CA ALA A 131 -1.16 27.95 -5.07
C ALA A 131 -2.29 26.99 -4.61
N LEU A 132 -3.55 27.31 -4.88
CA LEU A 132 -4.70 26.44 -4.58
C LEU A 132 -4.69 25.16 -5.42
N LEU A 133 -4.28 25.23 -6.69
CA LEU A 133 -4.13 24.02 -7.52
C LEU A 133 -3.02 23.11 -7.00
N VAL A 134 -1.88 23.67 -6.63
CA VAL A 134 -0.78 22.91 -6.02
C VAL A 134 -1.23 22.32 -4.68
N ALA A 135 -1.92 23.08 -3.83
CA ALA A 135 -2.48 22.60 -2.57
C ALA A 135 -3.42 21.42 -2.78
N ALA A 136 -4.27 21.43 -3.80
CA ALA A 136 -5.17 20.31 -4.14
C ALA A 136 -4.40 19.06 -4.57
N LEU A 137 -3.33 19.20 -5.36
CA LEU A 137 -2.45 18.08 -5.73
C LEU A 137 -1.74 17.50 -4.52
N THR A 138 -1.20 18.36 -3.65
CA THR A 138 -0.52 17.96 -2.42
C THR A 138 -1.48 17.27 -1.44
N LEU A 139 -2.71 17.77 -1.32
CA LEU A 139 -3.78 17.16 -0.52
C LEU A 139 -4.09 15.73 -1.00
N LYS A 140 -4.22 15.54 -2.31
CA LYS A 140 -4.44 14.22 -2.92
C LYS A 140 -3.26 13.27 -2.64
N ALA A 141 -2.03 13.74 -2.78
CA ALA A 141 -0.83 12.96 -2.50
C ALA A 141 -0.74 12.56 -1.01
N GLY A 142 -0.91 13.52 -0.10
CA GLY A 142 -0.92 13.29 1.35
C GLY A 142 -2.00 12.31 1.78
N TRP A 143 -3.22 12.44 1.23
CA TRP A 143 -4.31 11.50 1.48
C TRP A 143 -3.96 10.07 1.00
N GLY A 144 -3.33 9.94 -0.17
CA GLY A 144 -2.85 8.67 -0.70
C GLY A 144 -1.86 7.97 0.25
N LEU A 145 -0.88 8.74 0.75
CA LEU A 145 0.12 8.23 1.70
C LEU A 145 -0.52 7.80 3.03
N VAL A 146 -1.37 8.64 3.63
CA VAL A 146 -2.04 8.31 4.90
C VAL A 146 -2.94 7.10 4.74
N ARG A 147 -3.68 7.01 3.63
CA ARG A 147 -4.54 5.86 3.36
C ARG A 147 -3.74 4.59 3.11
N GLY A 148 -2.63 4.69 2.34
CA GLY A 148 -1.76 3.55 2.03
C GLY A 148 -1.10 2.97 3.28
N SER A 149 -0.39 3.81 4.05
CA SER A 149 0.25 3.37 5.28
C SER A 149 -0.77 2.94 6.35
N GLY A 150 -1.94 3.62 6.43
CA GLY A 150 -3.03 3.23 7.32
C GLY A 150 -3.60 1.84 7.01
N ARG A 151 -3.66 1.44 5.74
CA ARG A 151 -4.08 0.08 5.35
C ARG A 151 -3.13 -0.99 5.88
N VAL A 152 -1.81 -0.74 5.82
CA VAL A 152 -0.81 -1.66 6.37
C VAL A 152 -0.94 -1.75 7.89
N PHE A 153 -1.09 -0.61 8.60
CA PHE A 153 -1.30 -0.61 10.04
C PHE A 153 -2.59 -1.31 10.49
N MET A 154 -3.61 -1.29 9.65
CA MET A 154 -4.89 -1.96 9.92
C MET A 154 -4.94 -3.38 9.37
N GLU A 155 -3.81 -3.93 8.93
CA GLU A 155 -3.70 -5.29 8.38
C GLU A 155 -4.73 -5.56 7.26
N ALA A 156 -5.00 -4.53 6.44
CA ALA A 156 -5.96 -4.67 5.36
C ALA A 156 -5.39 -5.49 4.21
N ALA A 157 -6.24 -6.22 3.51
CA ALA A 157 -5.86 -6.96 2.30
C ALA A 157 -5.25 -6.03 1.24
N PRO A 158 -4.27 -6.48 0.45
CA PRO A 158 -3.64 -5.71 -0.61
C PRO A 158 -4.66 -5.10 -1.58
N THR A 159 -4.31 -3.96 -2.16
CA THR A 159 -5.20 -3.30 -3.13
C THR A 159 -5.40 -4.21 -4.35
N GLY A 160 -6.66 -4.51 -4.68
CA GLY A 160 -7.03 -5.38 -5.80
C GLY A 160 -7.20 -6.86 -5.42
N VAL A 161 -6.81 -7.29 -4.23
CA VAL A 161 -7.09 -8.64 -3.72
C VAL A 161 -8.40 -8.63 -2.95
N ARG A 162 -9.32 -9.46 -3.36
CA ARG A 162 -10.64 -9.63 -2.72
C ARG A 162 -10.65 -10.92 -1.92
N PRO A 163 -10.69 -10.87 -0.58
CA PRO A 163 -10.67 -12.09 0.26
C PRO A 163 -11.76 -13.10 -0.09
N ASP A 164 -12.98 -12.63 -0.39
CA ASP A 164 -14.08 -13.52 -0.79
C ASP A 164 -13.78 -14.30 -2.06
N GLU A 165 -13.14 -13.68 -3.06
CA GLU A 165 -12.75 -14.34 -4.31
C GLU A 165 -11.62 -15.34 -4.09
N VAL A 166 -10.63 -14.99 -3.26
CA VAL A 166 -9.54 -15.88 -2.88
C VAL A 166 -10.08 -17.10 -2.15
N GLY A 167 -10.97 -16.91 -1.17
CA GLY A 167 -11.61 -17.98 -0.41
C GLY A 167 -12.42 -18.91 -1.30
N ALA A 168 -13.27 -18.36 -2.17
CA ALA A 168 -14.09 -19.13 -3.10
C ALA A 168 -13.21 -19.95 -4.08
N ARG A 169 -12.11 -19.36 -4.56
CA ARG A 169 -11.19 -20.03 -5.48
C ARG A 169 -10.37 -21.13 -4.81
N THR A 170 -9.97 -20.91 -3.56
CA THR A 170 -9.32 -21.95 -2.74
C THR A 170 -10.29 -23.09 -2.45
N ALA A 171 -11.55 -22.79 -2.14
CA ALA A 171 -12.61 -23.78 -1.91
C ALA A 171 -12.97 -24.60 -3.16
N ALA A 172 -12.67 -24.08 -4.35
CA ALA A 172 -12.90 -24.77 -5.63
C ALA A 172 -11.79 -25.78 -6.01
N LEU A 173 -10.70 -25.86 -5.23
CA LEU A 173 -9.65 -26.85 -5.44
C LEU A 173 -10.17 -28.27 -5.17
N ASP A 174 -9.58 -29.26 -5.83
CA ASP A 174 -9.92 -30.66 -5.68
C ASP A 174 -9.76 -31.12 -4.22
N HIS A 175 -10.68 -31.92 -3.75
CA HIS A 175 -10.75 -32.45 -2.39
C HIS A 175 -11.01 -31.42 -1.28
N VAL A 176 -11.14 -30.13 -1.56
CA VAL A 176 -11.49 -29.12 -0.56
C VAL A 176 -13.00 -29.15 -0.30
N VAL A 177 -13.36 -29.27 0.97
CA VAL A 177 -14.75 -29.22 1.47
C VAL A 177 -15.13 -27.81 1.90
N GLU A 178 -14.18 -27.11 2.54
CA GLU A 178 -14.46 -25.82 3.15
C GLU A 178 -13.16 -25.04 3.38
N VAL A 179 -13.25 -23.70 3.27
CA VAL A 179 -12.21 -22.76 3.68
C VAL A 179 -12.83 -21.75 4.64
N HIS A 180 -12.24 -21.56 5.80
CA HIS A 180 -12.67 -20.61 6.82
C HIS A 180 -11.47 -19.94 7.51
N ASP A 181 -11.71 -18.96 8.35
CA ASP A 181 -10.68 -18.13 9.01
C ASP A 181 -9.62 -17.63 8.03
N LEU A 182 -10.11 -17.19 6.86
CA LEU A 182 -9.25 -16.62 5.83
C LEU A 182 -8.91 -15.18 6.16
N HIS A 183 -7.65 -14.94 6.41
CA HIS A 183 -7.08 -13.62 6.60
C HIS A 183 -6.05 -13.33 5.54
N ILE A 184 -6.12 -12.13 4.97
CA ILE A 184 -5.14 -11.63 3.98
C ILE A 184 -4.76 -10.23 4.39
N TRP A 185 -3.48 -9.97 4.54
CA TRP A 185 -2.96 -8.66 4.94
C TRP A 185 -1.68 -8.30 4.19
N GLU A 186 -1.32 -7.04 4.23
CA GLU A 186 -0.01 -6.56 3.79
C GLU A 186 0.95 -6.53 4.99
N VAL A 187 2.05 -7.29 4.92
CA VAL A 187 3.12 -7.27 5.94
C VAL A 187 3.94 -6.00 5.80
N THR A 188 4.32 -5.68 4.56
CA THR A 188 4.93 -4.42 4.14
C THR A 188 4.43 -4.08 2.73
N SER A 189 4.81 -2.93 2.18
CA SER A 189 4.45 -2.53 0.82
C SER A 189 4.78 -3.64 -0.19
N SER A 190 3.76 -4.18 -0.85
CA SER A 190 3.88 -5.25 -1.87
C SER A 190 4.32 -6.63 -1.35
N PHE A 191 4.23 -6.89 -0.05
CA PHE A 191 4.49 -8.21 0.52
C PHE A 191 3.22 -8.76 1.21
N PRO A 192 2.32 -9.43 0.47
CA PRO A 192 1.09 -9.98 1.02
C PRO A 192 1.35 -11.26 1.82
N GLY A 193 0.68 -11.35 2.96
CA GLY A 193 0.58 -12.56 3.78
C GLY A 193 -0.85 -13.12 3.76
N LEU A 194 -0.99 -14.41 3.98
CA LEU A 194 -2.28 -15.10 4.07
C LEU A 194 -2.24 -16.17 5.15
N SER A 195 -3.29 -16.26 5.96
CA SER A 195 -3.59 -17.42 6.78
C SER A 195 -5.00 -17.95 6.48
N ALA A 196 -5.17 -19.27 6.53
CA ALA A 196 -6.48 -19.89 6.33
C ALA A 196 -6.53 -21.31 6.94
N HIS A 197 -7.73 -21.74 7.32
CA HIS A 197 -8.05 -23.13 7.59
C HIS A 197 -8.74 -23.75 6.37
N ILE A 198 -8.27 -24.93 5.96
CA ILE A 198 -8.79 -25.66 4.80
C ILE A 198 -9.21 -27.06 5.28
N LEU A 199 -10.48 -27.39 5.12
CA LEU A 199 -10.98 -28.73 5.38
C LEU A 199 -11.04 -29.53 4.07
N VAL A 200 -10.49 -30.74 4.08
CA VAL A 200 -10.49 -31.65 2.92
C VAL A 200 -11.33 -32.88 3.19
N VAL A 201 -11.73 -33.60 2.15
CA VAL A 201 -12.46 -34.84 2.27
C VAL A 201 -11.63 -35.89 3.04
N PRO A 202 -12.27 -36.77 3.85
CA PRO A 202 -11.57 -37.82 4.57
C PRO A 202 -10.74 -38.68 3.63
N GLY A 203 -9.46 -38.90 4.01
CA GLY A 203 -8.53 -39.70 3.21
C GLY A 203 -7.80 -39.02 2.07
N ALA A 204 -8.08 -37.74 1.82
CA ALA A 204 -7.30 -36.93 0.87
C ALA A 204 -5.87 -36.68 1.39
N ASP A 205 -4.95 -36.46 0.47
CA ASP A 205 -3.58 -36.08 0.83
C ASP A 205 -3.54 -34.56 1.16
N CYS A 206 -3.59 -34.23 2.46
CA CYS A 206 -3.53 -32.86 2.95
C CYS A 206 -2.27 -32.11 2.46
N HIS A 207 -1.16 -32.83 2.25
CA HIS A 207 0.08 -32.23 1.79
C HIS A 207 0.00 -31.83 0.32
N ALA A 208 -0.60 -32.64 -0.53
CA ALA A 208 -0.85 -32.34 -1.93
C ALA A 208 -1.78 -31.11 -2.06
N VAL A 209 -2.93 -31.13 -1.36
CA VAL A 209 -3.87 -29.99 -1.37
C VAL A 209 -3.21 -28.70 -0.88
N ARG A 210 -2.35 -28.79 0.14
CA ARG A 210 -1.59 -27.62 0.62
C ARG A 210 -0.67 -27.05 -0.47
N LEU A 211 0.00 -27.90 -1.24
CA LEU A 211 0.88 -27.45 -2.34
C LEU A 211 0.08 -26.84 -3.50
N ASP A 212 -1.04 -27.46 -3.87
CA ASP A 212 -1.92 -26.94 -4.91
C ASP A 212 -2.48 -25.56 -4.55
N ALA A 213 -2.89 -25.38 -3.29
CA ALA A 213 -3.32 -24.08 -2.78
C ALA A 213 -2.19 -23.05 -2.81
N GLU A 214 -0.96 -23.44 -2.44
CA GLU A 214 0.22 -22.56 -2.50
C GLU A 214 0.50 -22.08 -3.91
N GLN A 215 0.53 -22.98 -4.86
CA GLN A 215 0.77 -22.66 -6.25
C GLN A 215 -0.32 -21.77 -6.80
N MET A 216 -1.58 -22.07 -6.55
CA MET A 216 -2.71 -21.27 -7.00
C MET A 216 -2.67 -19.83 -6.42
N LEU A 217 -2.38 -19.69 -5.12
CA LEU A 217 -2.28 -18.39 -4.46
C LEU A 217 -1.11 -17.55 -4.99
N HIS A 218 0.04 -18.21 -5.26
CA HIS A 218 1.20 -17.56 -5.85
C HIS A 218 0.92 -17.11 -7.28
N ASP A 219 0.41 -18.00 -8.14
CA ASP A 219 0.26 -17.73 -9.57
C ASP A 219 -0.87 -16.75 -9.88
N ALA A 220 -1.97 -16.82 -9.12
CA ALA A 220 -3.13 -15.98 -9.37
C ALA A 220 -3.12 -14.64 -8.65
N TYR A 221 -2.47 -14.55 -7.49
CA TYR A 221 -2.56 -13.38 -6.60
C TYR A 221 -1.19 -12.84 -6.15
N GLY A 222 -0.09 -13.51 -6.50
CA GLY A 222 1.27 -13.15 -6.07
C GLY A 222 1.49 -13.33 -4.56
N ILE A 223 0.67 -14.14 -3.88
CA ILE A 223 0.78 -14.38 -2.44
C ILE A 223 1.73 -15.55 -2.20
N GLY A 224 2.98 -15.24 -1.84
CA GLY A 224 4.01 -16.23 -1.57
C GLY A 224 4.18 -16.58 -0.09
N HIS A 225 3.76 -15.68 0.82
CA HIS A 225 3.85 -15.89 2.27
C HIS A 225 2.50 -16.38 2.81
N THR A 226 2.41 -17.69 3.06
CA THR A 226 1.13 -18.29 3.45
C THR A 226 1.29 -19.29 4.60
N THR A 227 0.40 -19.20 5.59
CA THR A 227 0.23 -20.18 6.66
C THR A 227 -1.14 -20.84 6.50
N ARG A 228 -1.17 -22.15 6.26
CA ARG A 228 -2.42 -22.88 6.04
C ARG A 228 -2.44 -24.11 6.92
N GLN A 229 -3.48 -24.21 7.71
CA GLN A 229 -3.83 -25.44 8.41
C GLN A 229 -4.74 -26.25 7.49
N VAL A 230 -4.38 -27.49 7.18
CA VAL A 230 -5.15 -28.37 6.31
C VAL A 230 -5.50 -29.63 7.09
N ASP A 231 -6.79 -29.79 7.35
CA ASP A 231 -7.31 -30.89 8.17
C ASP A 231 -8.41 -31.65 7.43
N HIS A 232 -8.66 -32.91 7.82
CA HIS A 232 -9.79 -33.64 7.27
C HIS A 232 -11.10 -33.19 7.89
N ALA A 233 -12.13 -33.04 7.04
CA ALA A 233 -13.49 -32.82 7.51
C ALA A 233 -13.95 -34.02 8.36
N ILE A 234 -14.47 -33.78 9.55
CA ILE A 234 -14.95 -34.83 10.46
C ILE A 234 -16.29 -35.35 9.93
N SER A 235 -16.35 -36.68 9.64
CA SER A 235 -17.56 -37.32 9.10
C SER A 235 -18.61 -37.66 10.14
N GLU A 236 -18.29 -37.62 11.44
CA GLU A 236 -19.20 -37.94 12.54
C GLU A 236 -19.43 -36.70 13.44
N PRO A 237 -20.66 -36.51 13.98
CA PRO A 237 -20.91 -35.51 15.00
C PRO A 237 -20.27 -35.95 16.31
N VAL A 238 -18.96 -35.81 16.43
CA VAL A 238 -18.30 -35.75 17.73
C VAL A 238 -18.79 -34.49 18.39
N ALA A 239 -19.24 -34.58 19.67
CA ALA A 239 -19.75 -33.47 20.49
C ALA A 239 -18.96 -32.16 20.25
N PRO A 240 -19.58 -31.00 20.44
CA PRO A 240 -19.22 -29.73 19.81
C PRO A 240 -17.90 -29.14 20.28
N VAL A 241 -16.82 -29.81 19.93
CA VAL A 241 -15.53 -29.17 19.76
C VAL A 241 -15.50 -28.94 18.26
N ASP A 242 -16.00 -27.78 17.91
CA ASP A 242 -16.17 -27.35 16.55
C ASP A 242 -14.86 -27.51 15.77
N ALA A 243 -14.94 -28.05 14.55
CA ALA A 243 -13.85 -27.98 13.58
C ALA A 243 -13.51 -26.54 13.18
N HIS A 244 -14.26 -25.59 13.70
CA HIS A 244 -14.10 -24.15 13.59
C HIS A 244 -13.49 -23.57 14.86
N CYS A 245 -12.80 -22.47 14.76
CA CYS A 245 -12.41 -21.65 15.92
C CYS A 245 -13.65 -21.29 16.74
N ALA A 246 -13.49 -21.17 18.07
CA ALA A 246 -14.60 -20.90 19.00
C ALA A 246 -15.40 -19.62 18.65
N ASP A 247 -14.76 -18.65 17.99
CA ASP A 247 -15.37 -17.45 17.42
C ASP A 247 -15.03 -17.43 15.90
N PRO A 248 -15.98 -17.80 15.02
CA PRO A 248 -15.73 -17.82 13.58
C PRO A 248 -15.41 -16.40 13.08
N HIS A 249 -14.27 -16.26 12.39
CA HIS A 249 -13.78 -15.00 11.85
C HIS A 249 -14.01 -14.97 10.32
N GLY A 250 -14.94 -14.16 9.87
CA GLY A 250 -15.22 -13.96 8.46
C GLY A 250 -16.09 -15.03 7.81
N PRO A 251 -16.26 -14.98 6.48
CA PRO A 251 -17.14 -15.88 5.74
C PRO A 251 -16.53 -17.29 5.61
N VAL A 252 -17.42 -18.29 5.61
CA VAL A 252 -17.09 -19.69 5.29
C VAL A 252 -17.33 -19.91 3.80
N HIS A 253 -16.32 -20.41 3.10
CA HIS A 253 -16.38 -20.74 1.67
C HIS A 253 -16.52 -22.27 1.51
N ALA A 254 -17.67 -22.70 0.98
CA ALA A 254 -17.94 -24.15 0.76
C ALA A 254 -17.37 -24.63 -0.58
N GLY A 255 -16.64 -25.74 -0.55
CA GLY A 255 -16.13 -26.43 -1.73
C GLY A 255 -17.18 -27.29 -2.44
N SER A 256 -16.93 -27.61 -3.69
CA SER A 256 -17.81 -28.46 -4.53
C SER A 256 -17.90 -29.90 -4.03
N ALA A 257 -16.95 -30.38 -3.25
CA ALA A 257 -16.93 -31.73 -2.69
C ALA A 257 -18.07 -32.01 -1.68
N ARG A 258 -18.76 -30.97 -1.18
CA ARG A 258 -19.90 -31.08 -0.26
C ARG A 258 -21.23 -31.47 -0.93
N THR A 259 -21.34 -31.37 -2.25
CA THR A 259 -22.60 -31.57 -2.98
C THR A 259 -22.84 -33.00 -3.47
N SER A 260 -21.91 -33.95 -3.24
CA SER A 260 -22.03 -35.32 -3.70
C SER A 260 -22.49 -36.34 -2.64
N GLY A 261 -22.96 -35.89 -1.47
CA GLY A 261 -23.37 -36.71 -0.34
C GLY A 261 -24.68 -36.29 0.31
N ALA A 262 -25.78 -36.23 -0.46
CA ALA A 262 -27.15 -36.13 0.06
C ALA A 262 -28.02 -37.18 -0.62
#